data_0b2f33a052a7098ab726a47dfe6bd1be
#
_entry.id   0b2f33a052a7098ab726a47dfe6bd1be
#
_cell.length_a   1.000
_cell.length_b   1.000
_cell.length_c   1.000
_cell.angle_alpha   90.00
_cell.angle_beta   90.00
_cell.angle_gamma   90.00
#
_symmetry.space_group_name_H-M   'P 1'
#
loop_
_entity.id
_entity.type
_entity.pdbx_description
1 polymer ?
#
loop_
_entity_poly.entity_id
_entity_poly.type
_entity_poly.pdbx_seq_one_letter_code
_entity_poly.pdbx_strand_id
1 'polypeptide(L)'
;MYEYRCKIVKVIDGDTVDVDIDLGFGVWLHKERIRLYGIDTPESRTRDLEEKKYGLMAKELVLTLMPVGSMQTLITEKDKSGKFGRILGKFKVHEPNLDRYVILNEFMVDNHHAVKYNGQSKIEVAEEHLRNRDKLSRISDGVDMIRNDNRGDHMNRDSDGST
;
A
#
# COMPACT_ATOMS: atom_id res chain seq x y z
N MET A 1 -8.47 21.06 -5.67
CA MET A 1 -8.61 19.63 -5.40
C MET A 1 -9.81 19.09 -6.15
N TYR A 2 -9.58 18.09 -6.99
CA TYR A 2 -10.62 17.49 -7.83
C TYR A 2 -10.65 15.99 -7.62
N GLU A 3 -11.85 15.41 -7.70
CA GLU A 3 -12.05 13.95 -7.67
C GLU A 3 -12.36 13.44 -9.08
N TYR A 4 -11.71 12.36 -9.45
CA TYR A 4 -11.92 11.69 -10.74
C TYR A 4 -12.09 10.19 -10.52
N ARG A 5 -12.91 9.57 -11.36
CA ARG A 5 -12.86 8.11 -11.50
C ARG A 5 -11.65 7.75 -12.34
N CYS A 6 -10.99 6.67 -11.97
CA CYS A 6 -9.85 6.18 -12.72
C CYS A 6 -9.82 4.65 -12.74
N LYS A 7 -9.19 4.10 -13.78
CA LYS A 7 -8.94 2.67 -13.92
C LYS A 7 -7.47 2.40 -13.64
N ILE A 8 -7.20 1.44 -12.79
CA ILE A 8 -5.83 1.05 -12.47
C ILE A 8 -5.24 0.27 -13.63
N VAL A 9 -4.14 0.77 -14.20
CA VAL A 9 -3.44 0.16 -15.32
C VAL A 9 -2.27 -0.69 -14.84
N LYS A 10 -1.43 -0.13 -13.95
CA LYS A 10 -0.24 -0.80 -13.44
C LYS A 10 0.18 -0.18 -12.11
N VAL A 11 0.50 -1.02 -11.14
CA VAL A 11 1.16 -0.59 -9.91
C VAL A 11 2.67 -0.76 -10.10
N ILE A 12 3.41 0.33 -10.00
CA ILE A 12 4.87 0.35 -10.23
C ILE A 12 5.62 0.09 -8.94
N ASP A 13 5.31 0.87 -7.92
CA ASP A 13 5.78 0.74 -6.54
C ASP A 13 4.62 1.01 -5.59
N GLY A 14 4.83 0.85 -4.30
CA GLY A 14 3.81 1.15 -3.30
C GLY A 14 3.33 2.60 -3.31
N ASP A 15 4.10 3.51 -3.89
CA ASP A 15 3.77 4.93 -3.96
C ASP A 15 3.61 5.49 -5.39
N THR A 16 3.61 4.62 -6.39
CA THR A 16 3.54 5.04 -7.81
C THR A 16 2.64 4.09 -8.60
N VAL A 17 1.60 4.64 -9.21
CA VAL A 17 0.57 3.88 -9.94
C VAL A 17 0.26 4.55 -11.27
N ASP A 18 0.20 3.77 -12.35
CA ASP A 18 -0.28 4.22 -13.64
C ASP A 18 -1.78 3.96 -13.77
N VAL A 19 -2.52 4.97 -14.21
CA VAL A 19 -3.99 4.93 -14.32
C VAL A 19 -4.48 5.54 -15.61
N ASP A 20 -5.69 5.17 -16.02
CA ASP A 20 -6.50 5.90 -16.98
C ASP A 20 -7.50 6.77 -16.21
N ILE A 21 -7.57 8.06 -16.50
CA ILE A 21 -8.41 9.03 -15.79
C ILE A 21 -9.62 9.39 -16.64
N ASP A 22 -10.82 9.19 -16.08
CA ASP A 22 -12.08 9.60 -16.71
C ASP A 22 -12.32 11.09 -16.43
N LEU A 23 -12.28 11.91 -17.48
CA LEU A 23 -12.55 13.34 -17.41
C LEU A 23 -14.02 13.68 -17.62
N GLY A 24 -14.87 12.69 -17.82
CA GLY A 24 -16.25 12.87 -18.19
C GLY A 24 -16.43 13.10 -19.70
N PHE A 25 -17.69 13.09 -20.15
CA PHE A 25 -18.05 13.28 -21.56
C PHE A 25 -17.37 12.28 -22.54
N GLY A 26 -16.98 11.10 -22.05
CA GLY A 26 -16.25 10.11 -22.86
C GLY A 26 -14.78 10.45 -23.10
N VAL A 27 -14.22 11.44 -22.42
CA VAL A 27 -12.83 11.85 -22.54
C VAL A 27 -12.00 11.19 -21.45
N TRP A 28 -10.93 10.49 -21.85
CA TRP A 28 -10.01 9.80 -20.97
C TRP A 28 -8.58 10.26 -21.20
N LEU A 29 -7.83 10.43 -20.10
CA LEU A 29 -6.37 10.50 -20.14
C LEU A 29 -5.81 9.10 -19.89
N HIS A 30 -5.02 8.57 -20.80
CA HIS A 30 -4.47 7.22 -20.71
C HIS A 30 -3.06 7.20 -20.12
N LYS A 31 -2.79 6.21 -19.28
CA LYS A 31 -1.46 5.90 -18.73
C LYS A 31 -0.81 7.10 -18.02
N GLU A 32 -1.60 7.78 -17.22
CA GLU A 32 -1.08 8.86 -16.37
C GLU A 32 -0.42 8.29 -15.13
N ARG A 33 0.77 8.75 -14.83
CA ARG A 33 1.52 8.31 -13.65
C ARG A 33 1.16 9.14 -12.44
N ILE A 34 0.65 8.47 -11.42
CA ILE A 34 0.27 9.07 -10.15
C ILE A 34 1.32 8.74 -9.10
N ARG A 35 1.88 9.76 -8.47
CA ARG A 35 2.69 9.63 -7.26
C ARG A 35 1.78 9.84 -6.05
N LEU A 36 1.74 8.90 -5.14
CA LEU A 36 0.91 9.03 -3.94
C LEU A 36 1.42 10.18 -3.08
N TYR A 37 0.56 11.16 -2.86
CA TYR A 37 0.91 12.40 -2.17
C TYR A 37 1.11 12.16 -0.67
N GLY A 38 2.14 12.80 -0.13
CA GLY A 38 2.38 12.87 1.31
C GLY A 38 2.95 11.62 1.95
N ILE A 39 3.36 10.63 1.15
CA ILE A 39 3.97 9.39 1.65
C ILE A 39 5.21 9.00 0.88
N ASP A 40 6.01 8.15 1.49
CA ASP A 40 7.13 7.47 0.86
C ASP A 40 7.09 5.99 1.24
N THR A 41 7.32 5.10 0.27
CA THR A 41 7.37 3.66 0.49
C THR A 41 8.78 3.14 0.23
N PRO A 42 9.16 1.98 0.82
CA PRO A 42 10.42 1.34 0.48
C PRO A 42 10.49 1.00 -1.02
N GLU A 43 11.69 1.05 -1.58
CA GLU A 43 11.91 0.71 -2.98
C GLU A 43 11.67 -0.77 -3.25
N SER A 44 10.87 -1.09 -4.25
CA SER A 44 10.62 -2.48 -4.67
C SER A 44 11.62 -2.97 -5.71
N ARG A 45 12.35 -2.06 -6.35
CA ARG A 45 13.35 -2.31 -7.38
C ARG A 45 14.73 -1.84 -6.92
N THR A 46 15.28 -2.50 -5.93
CA THR A 46 16.59 -2.21 -5.34
C THR A 46 17.41 -3.49 -5.21
N ARG A 47 18.73 -3.34 -5.13
CA ARG A 47 19.66 -4.44 -4.84
C ARG A 47 19.69 -4.80 -3.37
N ASP A 48 19.25 -3.92 -2.48
CA ASP A 48 19.07 -4.21 -1.07
C ASP A 48 17.86 -5.12 -0.89
N LEU A 49 18.13 -6.40 -0.61
CA LEU A 49 17.10 -7.45 -0.54
C LEU A 49 16.13 -7.23 0.61
N GLU A 50 16.56 -6.66 1.71
CA GLU A 50 15.69 -6.35 2.85
C GLU A 50 14.75 -5.21 2.52
N GLU A 51 15.24 -4.11 1.99
CA GLU A 51 14.41 -3.00 1.51
C GLU A 51 13.41 -3.46 0.45
N LYS A 52 13.88 -4.26 -0.51
CA LYS A 52 13.04 -4.84 -1.56
C LYS A 52 11.88 -5.65 -1.00
N LYS A 53 12.10 -6.44 0.04
CA LYS A 53 11.06 -7.23 0.71
C LYS A 53 9.93 -6.32 1.19
N TYR A 54 10.25 -5.23 1.88
CA TYR A 54 9.23 -4.29 2.39
C TYR A 54 8.62 -3.42 1.29
N GLY A 55 9.38 -3.09 0.26
CA GLY A 55 8.87 -2.45 -0.94
C GLY A 55 7.85 -3.30 -1.68
N LEU A 56 8.10 -4.60 -1.81
CA LEU A 56 7.16 -5.56 -2.41
C LEU A 56 5.92 -5.76 -1.52
N MET A 57 6.06 -5.74 -0.21
CA MET A 57 4.92 -5.79 0.71
C MET A 57 4.00 -4.57 0.53
N ALA A 58 4.55 -3.37 0.43
CA ALA A 58 3.78 -2.15 0.17
C ALA A 58 3.08 -2.21 -1.19
N LYS A 59 3.78 -2.65 -2.23
CA LYS A 59 3.20 -2.84 -3.57
C LYS A 59 2.06 -3.86 -3.56
N GLU A 60 2.21 -4.96 -2.84
CA GLU A 60 1.19 -6.01 -2.72
C GLU A 60 -0.07 -5.48 -2.02
N LEU A 61 0.08 -4.66 -0.98
CA LEU A 61 -1.05 -4.01 -0.32
C LEU A 61 -1.82 -3.12 -1.31
N VAL A 62 -1.13 -2.33 -2.12
CA VAL A 62 -1.76 -1.50 -3.15
C VAL A 62 -2.52 -2.36 -4.16
N LEU A 63 -1.90 -3.45 -4.64
CA LEU A 63 -2.55 -4.39 -5.58
C LEU A 63 -3.77 -5.08 -4.98
N THR A 64 -3.76 -5.35 -3.69
CA THR A 64 -4.91 -5.95 -2.99
C THR A 64 -6.09 -4.99 -2.92
N LEU A 65 -5.84 -3.72 -2.61
CA LEU A 65 -6.89 -2.70 -2.48
C LEU A 65 -7.29 -2.08 -3.83
N MET A 66 -6.35 -2.04 -4.78
CA MET A 66 -6.56 -1.49 -6.12
C MET A 66 -6.08 -2.49 -7.18
N PRO A 67 -6.81 -3.59 -7.41
CA PRO A 67 -6.42 -4.55 -8.45
C PRO A 67 -6.33 -3.90 -9.82
N VAL A 68 -5.43 -4.38 -10.67
CA VAL A 68 -5.33 -3.95 -12.06
C VAL A 68 -6.68 -4.13 -12.75
N GLY A 69 -7.13 -3.11 -13.46
CA GLY A 69 -8.44 -3.07 -14.12
C GLY A 69 -9.58 -2.58 -13.23
N SER A 70 -9.38 -2.42 -11.92
CA SER A 70 -10.40 -1.90 -11.01
C SER A 70 -10.61 -0.40 -11.18
N MET A 71 -11.83 0.05 -10.92
CA MET A 71 -12.18 1.46 -10.91
C MET A 71 -12.03 2.02 -9.49
N GLN A 72 -11.32 3.13 -9.37
CA GLN A 72 -11.05 3.78 -8.09
C GLN A 72 -11.35 5.28 -8.17
N THR A 73 -11.37 5.94 -7.04
CA THR A 73 -11.49 7.40 -6.95
C THR A 73 -10.11 8.01 -6.71
N LEU A 74 -9.69 8.86 -7.63
CA LEU A 74 -8.45 9.63 -7.53
C LEU A 74 -8.76 11.06 -7.07
N ILE A 75 -8.10 11.51 -6.03
CA ILE A 75 -8.18 12.88 -5.52
C ILE A 75 -6.87 13.57 -5.83
N THR A 76 -6.87 14.50 -6.78
CA THR A 76 -5.64 15.22 -7.17
C THR A 76 -5.35 16.36 -6.20
N GLU A 77 -4.09 16.57 -5.90
CA GLU A 77 -3.65 17.74 -5.13
C GLU A 77 -3.49 18.93 -6.07
N LYS A 78 -4.17 20.03 -5.72
CA LYS A 78 -4.14 21.26 -6.52
C LYS A 78 -2.73 21.85 -6.53
N ASP A 79 -2.30 22.31 -7.71
CA ASP A 79 -1.01 22.96 -7.95
C ASP A 79 0.22 22.12 -7.58
N LYS A 80 0.01 20.80 -7.42
CA LYS A 80 1.09 19.86 -7.15
C LYS A 80 1.32 19.00 -8.38
N SER A 81 2.20 19.43 -9.27
CA SER A 81 2.80 18.56 -10.26
C SER A 81 4.09 17.99 -9.70
N GLY A 82 4.22 16.67 -9.67
CA GLY A 82 5.46 16.01 -9.27
C GLY A 82 6.56 16.27 -10.31
N LYS A 83 7.81 16.11 -9.90
CA LYS A 83 8.95 16.11 -10.83
C LYS A 83 8.70 15.04 -11.90
N PHE A 84 9.13 15.29 -13.14
CA PHE A 84 9.03 14.35 -14.26
C PHE A 84 7.61 14.08 -14.77
N GLY A 85 6.70 15.05 -14.68
CA GLY A 85 5.35 14.93 -15.26
C GLY A 85 4.41 14.00 -14.49
N ARG A 86 4.73 13.66 -13.25
CA ARG A 86 3.84 12.87 -12.39
C ARG A 86 2.76 13.76 -11.77
N ILE A 87 1.57 13.22 -11.70
CA ILE A 87 0.46 13.84 -10.96
C ILE A 87 0.53 13.40 -9.50
N LEU A 88 0.41 14.33 -8.57
CA LEU A 88 0.33 14.02 -7.14
C LEU A 88 -1.11 13.82 -6.74
N GLY A 89 -1.39 12.74 -6.03
CA GLY A 89 -2.78 12.44 -5.65
C GLY A 89 -2.92 11.45 -4.52
N LYS A 90 -4.17 11.31 -4.10
CA LYS A 90 -4.61 10.31 -3.11
C LYS A 90 -5.67 9.42 -3.75
N PHE A 91 -5.76 8.19 -3.30
CA PHE A 91 -6.80 7.27 -3.72
C PHE A 91 -7.78 7.00 -2.57
N LYS A 92 -9.06 7.10 -2.87
CA LYS A 92 -10.12 6.65 -1.98
C LYS A 92 -10.52 5.24 -2.41
N VAL A 93 -10.32 4.26 -1.53
CA VAL A 93 -10.50 2.84 -1.85
C VAL A 93 -11.42 2.18 -0.82
N HIS A 94 -12.09 1.11 -1.22
CA HIS A 94 -12.87 0.27 -0.31
C HIS A 94 -11.96 -0.73 0.39
N GLU A 95 -11.93 -0.71 1.72
CA GLU A 95 -11.20 -1.69 2.52
C GLU A 95 -12.18 -2.79 2.96
N PRO A 96 -12.03 -4.05 2.44
CA PRO A 96 -13.06 -5.07 2.63
C PRO A 96 -13.18 -5.61 4.06
N ASN A 97 -12.09 -5.65 4.82
CA ASN A 97 -12.12 -6.14 6.20
C ASN A 97 -12.89 -5.20 7.14
N LEU A 98 -12.79 -3.89 6.92
CA LEU A 98 -13.48 -2.86 7.67
C LEU A 98 -14.84 -2.49 7.04
N ASP A 99 -15.09 -2.96 5.82
CA ASP A 99 -16.28 -2.64 5.00
C ASP A 99 -16.56 -1.14 4.95
N ARG A 100 -15.51 -0.36 4.65
CA ARG A 100 -15.61 1.10 4.54
C ARG A 100 -14.60 1.64 3.54
N TYR A 101 -14.82 2.87 3.09
CA TYR A 101 -13.85 3.60 2.28
C TYR A 101 -12.77 4.22 3.16
N VAL A 102 -11.55 4.12 2.72
CA VAL A 102 -10.36 4.71 3.36
C VAL A 102 -9.54 5.47 2.31
N ILE A 103 -8.73 6.41 2.77
CA ILE A 103 -7.69 7.02 1.92
C ILE A 103 -6.48 6.10 1.96
N LEU A 104 -6.12 5.53 0.81
CA LEU A 104 -5.02 4.55 0.70
C LEU A 104 -3.72 5.10 1.28
N ASN A 105 -3.39 6.37 0.99
CA ASN A 105 -2.17 7.01 1.48
C ASN A 105 -2.05 6.95 3.01
N GLU A 106 -3.13 7.30 3.70
CA GLU A 106 -3.20 7.26 5.17
C GLU A 106 -3.22 5.83 5.70
N PHE A 107 -3.97 4.95 5.05
CA PHE A 107 -4.06 3.53 5.42
C PHE A 107 -2.69 2.85 5.36
N MET A 108 -1.87 3.16 4.36
CA MET A 108 -0.52 2.61 4.24
C MET A 108 0.39 3.09 5.38
N VAL A 109 0.30 4.35 5.78
CA VAL A 109 1.06 4.88 6.92
C VAL A 109 0.62 4.21 8.23
N ASP A 110 -0.67 4.10 8.45
CA ASP A 110 -1.24 3.52 9.67
C ASP A 110 -0.87 2.04 9.84
N ASN A 111 -0.67 1.33 8.72
CA ASN A 111 -0.29 -0.09 8.71
C ASN A 111 1.21 -0.31 8.50
N HIS A 112 2.04 0.72 8.64
CA HIS A 112 3.51 0.65 8.62
C HIS A 112 4.12 0.27 7.26
N HIS A 113 3.38 0.45 6.17
CA HIS A 113 3.86 0.21 4.80
C HIS A 113 4.37 1.46 4.11
N ALA A 114 4.15 2.63 4.70
CA ALA A 114 4.63 3.91 4.20
C ALA A 114 5.03 4.82 5.34
N VAL A 115 5.84 5.80 5.03
CA VAL A 115 6.27 6.89 5.93
C VAL A 115 5.59 8.17 5.47
N LYS A 116 5.10 9.00 6.39
CA LYS A 116 4.66 10.35 6.06
C LYS A 116 5.82 11.15 5.48
N TYR A 117 5.59 11.75 4.32
CA TYR A 117 6.59 12.56 3.64
C TYR A 117 6.11 14.01 3.51
N ASN A 118 6.84 14.92 4.13
CA ASN A 118 6.56 16.36 4.13
C ASN A 118 7.79 17.20 3.75
N GLY A 119 8.75 16.59 3.07
CA GLY A 119 10.00 17.24 2.71
C GLY A 119 11.14 17.09 3.71
N GLN A 120 10.98 16.22 4.72
CA GLN A 120 12.06 15.94 5.69
C GLN A 120 13.26 15.30 5.00
N SER A 121 14.41 15.26 5.71
CA SER A 121 15.66 14.74 5.16
C SER A 121 15.58 13.26 4.82
N LYS A 122 16.43 12.82 3.89
CA LYS A 122 16.56 11.39 3.53
C LYS A 122 16.94 10.52 4.72
N ILE A 123 17.73 11.05 5.65
CA ILE A 123 18.15 10.34 6.87
C ILE A 123 16.94 10.08 7.77
N GLU A 124 16.10 11.09 8.01
CA GLU A 124 14.88 10.96 8.79
C GLU A 124 13.89 9.95 8.16
N VAL A 125 13.70 10.00 6.85
CA VAL A 125 12.87 9.05 6.11
C VAL A 125 13.41 7.63 6.26
N ALA A 126 14.72 7.43 6.09
CA ALA A 126 15.35 6.12 6.25
C ALA A 126 15.18 5.55 7.66
N GLU A 127 15.33 6.37 8.71
CA GLU A 127 15.12 5.96 10.09
C GLU A 127 13.67 5.54 10.36
N GLU A 128 12.71 6.26 9.82
CA GLU A 128 11.29 5.92 9.93
C GLU A 128 10.95 4.61 9.19
N HIS A 129 11.53 4.36 8.03
CA HIS A 129 11.40 3.08 7.34
C HIS A 129 11.95 1.92 8.17
N LEU A 130 13.08 2.10 8.83
CA LEU A 130 13.65 1.07 9.72
C LEU A 130 12.73 0.77 10.91
N ARG A 131 12.12 1.79 11.49
CA ARG A 131 11.12 1.60 12.56
C ARG A 131 9.89 0.83 12.07
N ASN A 132 9.42 1.12 10.86
CA ASN A 132 8.32 0.39 10.23
C ASN A 132 8.66 -1.08 10.00
N ARG A 133 9.87 -1.39 9.53
CA ARG A 133 10.35 -2.78 9.35
C ARG A 133 10.30 -3.56 10.65
N ASP A 134 10.76 -2.95 11.73
CA ASP A 134 10.74 -3.58 13.06
C ASP A 134 9.30 -3.89 13.50
N LYS A 135 8.37 -2.96 13.33
CA LYS A 135 6.96 -3.16 13.65
C LYS A 135 6.33 -4.27 12.81
N LEU A 136 6.57 -4.30 11.50
CA LEU A 136 6.06 -5.33 10.61
C LEU A 136 6.63 -6.71 10.93
N SER A 137 7.91 -6.80 11.25
CA SER A 137 8.56 -8.04 11.67
C SER A 137 7.92 -8.61 12.94
N ARG A 138 7.65 -7.79 13.94
CA ARG A 138 6.99 -8.20 15.19
C ARG A 138 5.56 -8.68 14.97
N ILE A 139 4.81 -8.06 14.09
CA ILE A 139 3.46 -8.49 13.72
C ILE A 139 3.51 -9.87 13.06
N SER A 140 4.43 -10.10 12.13
CA SER A 140 4.63 -11.39 11.48
C SER A 140 4.98 -12.49 12.47
N ASP A 141 5.92 -12.25 13.39
CA ASP A 141 6.32 -13.19 14.44
C ASP A 141 5.14 -13.54 15.37
N GLY A 142 4.35 -12.55 15.76
CA GLY A 142 3.15 -12.75 16.56
C GLY A 142 2.09 -13.60 15.88
N VAL A 143 1.86 -13.42 14.59
CA VAL A 143 0.93 -14.25 13.80
C VAL A 143 1.43 -15.69 13.70
N ASP A 144 2.71 -15.90 13.48
CA ASP A 144 3.31 -17.23 13.39
C ASP A 144 3.22 -17.98 14.74
N MET A 145 3.42 -17.32 15.87
CA MET A 145 3.23 -17.88 17.20
C MET A 145 1.79 -18.36 17.44
N ILE A 146 0.79 -17.55 17.08
CA ILE A 146 -0.64 -17.89 17.19
C ILE A 146 -0.98 -19.11 16.34
N ARG A 147 -0.44 -19.22 15.13
CA ARG A 147 -0.64 -20.38 14.25
C ARG A 147 -0.06 -21.67 14.82
N ASN A 148 1.08 -21.59 15.47
CA ASN A 148 1.73 -22.75 16.09
C ASN A 148 0.94 -23.24 17.33
N ASP A 149 0.41 -22.34 18.13
CA ASP A 149 -0.43 -22.69 19.28
C ASP A 149 -1.72 -23.43 18.86
N ASN A 150 -2.34 -22.98 17.78
CA ASN A 150 -3.55 -23.63 17.25
C ASN A 150 -3.28 -25.04 16.67
N ARG A 151 -2.07 -25.31 16.19
CA ARG A 151 -1.70 -26.66 15.73
C ARG A 151 -1.43 -27.61 16.90
N GLY A 152 -0.95 -27.10 18.02
CA GLY A 152 -0.72 -27.89 19.22
C GLY A 152 -2.01 -28.43 19.85
N ASP A 153 -3.05 -27.63 19.84
CA ASP A 153 -4.35 -28.00 20.42
C ASP A 153 -5.08 -29.09 19.61
N HIS A 154 -4.84 -29.17 18.30
CA HIS A 154 -5.46 -30.22 17.47
C HIS A 154 -4.82 -31.61 17.65
N MET A 155 -3.58 -31.71 18.11
CA MET A 155 -2.92 -32.99 18.35
C MET A 155 -3.31 -33.66 19.67
N ASN A 156 -3.83 -32.92 20.65
CA ASN A 156 -4.23 -33.46 21.95
C ASN A 156 -5.68 -33.96 22.00
N ARG A 157 -6.48 -33.76 20.95
CA ARG A 157 -7.88 -34.22 20.93
C ARG A 157 -8.05 -35.64 20.37
N ASP A 158 -7.07 -36.18 19.67
CA ASP A 158 -7.15 -37.51 19.05
C ASP A 158 -6.61 -38.65 19.94
N SER A 159 -6.11 -38.35 21.13
CA SER A 159 -5.59 -39.36 22.04
C SER A 159 -6.58 -39.87 23.11
N ASP A 160 -7.79 -39.32 23.19
CA ASP A 160 -8.83 -39.70 24.20
C ASP A 160 -9.95 -40.57 23.63
N GLY A 161 -9.77 -41.14 22.45
CA GLY A 161 -10.83 -41.90 21.75
C GLY A 161 -10.65 -43.41 21.68
N SER A 162 -9.93 -44.06 22.58
CA SER A 162 -9.80 -45.53 22.58
C SER A 162 -9.95 -46.16 23.96
N THR A 163 -11.18 -46.34 24.34
CA THR A 163 -11.61 -47.43 25.21
C THR A 163 -12.98 -47.92 24.82
#